data_f07a853e3443960767ebf519e4e1b935
#
_entry.id   f07a853e3443960767ebf519e4e1b935
#
_cell.length_a   1.000
_cell.length_b   1.000
_cell.length_c   1.000
_cell.angle_alpha   90.00
_cell.angle_beta   90.00
_cell.angle_gamma   90.00
#
_symmetry.space_group_name_H-M   'P 1'
#
loop_
_entity.id
_entity.type
_entity.pdbx_description
1 polymer ?
#
loop_
_entity_poly.entity_id
_entity_poly.type
_entity_poly.pdbx_seq_one_letter_code
_entity_poly.pdbx_strand_id
1 'polypeptide(L)'
;MTEGNQEPNKIKISLEDLNTEAVNQRVQDMQAAQKVVMVRQVGIPTKESGASFRAIATFSGAGLLGGLVAFSSIRLTNGFFAGSSTLVSNLSFTFLLAFWISLVIVLVEAVSTKSASKIGQAAIFAIPAAIVFSLVLGFLTHLLYSAFQENLYNNLQALIQNGAITTDAQAIEYQRDHNHIPRGVAWMFIGVIGGLTIGLASRSGKRLLMTVLGGALGGFLGGFVFDFMPGELSAQVIGISLLGLLIGVSMSLIEQATKSQWIEIVTGGMAGKQFILYKSDIVIGSASNSDIQLIKDSAIPPQAARISTRNNQTIIESLHPGIPCNVEGQVGNRFPLFDGANIQFGSTQIRYRSKSKSEDVALGGPVVRS
;
A
#
# COMPACT_ATOMS: atom_id res chain seq x y z
N MET A 1 43.68 56.39 -9.46
CA MET A 1 42.88 55.26 -9.10
C MET A 1 41.82 55.08 -10.16
N THR A 2 42.08 54.20 -11.11
CA THR A 2 41.22 53.94 -12.27
C THR A 2 40.41 52.64 -11.93
N GLU A 3 39.15 52.83 -11.68
CA GLU A 3 38.21 51.71 -11.54
C GLU A 3 38.03 51.02 -12.90
N GLY A 4 38.50 49.78 -12.99
CA GLY A 4 38.28 48.93 -14.14
C GLY A 4 36.86 48.41 -14.15
N ASN A 5 36.09 48.90 -15.10
CA ASN A 5 34.74 48.43 -15.42
C ASN A 5 34.86 47.03 -16.04
N GLN A 6 34.65 45.97 -15.26
CA GLN A 6 34.52 44.60 -15.80
C GLN A 6 33.17 44.46 -16.50
N GLU A 7 33.17 44.44 -17.83
CA GLU A 7 31.97 44.06 -18.58
C GLU A 7 31.52 42.63 -18.20
N PRO A 8 30.21 42.42 -18.05
CA PRO A 8 29.69 41.06 -17.75
C PRO A 8 30.05 40.12 -18.90
N ASN A 9 30.56 38.94 -18.52
CA ASN A 9 31.01 37.89 -19.41
C ASN A 9 29.85 37.45 -20.33
N LYS A 10 29.74 38.00 -21.52
CA LYS A 10 28.72 37.64 -22.51
C LYS A 10 29.08 36.27 -23.08
N ILE A 11 28.30 35.26 -22.75
CA ILE A 11 28.39 33.93 -23.35
C ILE A 11 28.03 34.07 -24.83
N LYS A 12 28.99 33.92 -25.71
CA LYS A 12 28.77 33.88 -27.17
C LYS A 12 28.39 32.46 -27.55
N ILE A 13 27.12 32.23 -27.90
CA ILE A 13 26.64 30.97 -28.43
C ILE A 13 26.84 31.00 -29.94
N SER A 14 27.64 30.09 -30.49
CA SER A 14 27.83 29.93 -31.92
C SER A 14 26.74 29.03 -32.52
N LEU A 15 26.55 29.09 -33.85
CA LEU A 15 25.64 28.16 -34.56
C LEU A 15 26.11 26.69 -34.46
N GLU A 16 27.40 26.47 -34.25
CA GLU A 16 27.98 25.14 -34.05
C GLU A 16 27.61 24.58 -32.68
N ASP A 17 27.55 25.41 -31.63
CA ASP A 17 27.11 25.03 -30.30
C ASP A 17 25.62 24.62 -30.26
N LEU A 18 24.82 25.17 -31.17
CA LEU A 18 23.40 24.85 -31.33
C LEU A 18 23.17 23.59 -32.17
N ASN A 19 24.15 23.12 -32.91
CA ASN A 19 24.03 21.97 -33.81
C ASN A 19 24.75 20.71 -33.28
N THR A 20 25.01 20.66 -31.99
CA THR A 20 25.57 19.47 -31.37
C THR A 20 24.53 18.37 -31.28
N GLU A 21 24.95 17.10 -31.34
CA GLU A 21 24.08 15.93 -31.23
C GLU A 21 23.21 15.95 -29.97
N ALA A 22 23.77 16.42 -28.84
CA ALA A 22 23.08 16.60 -27.58
C ALA A 22 21.94 17.64 -27.64
N VAL A 23 22.14 18.74 -28.36
CA VAL A 23 21.11 19.78 -28.55
C VAL A 23 20.01 19.26 -29.47
N ASN A 24 20.40 18.63 -30.58
CA ASN A 24 19.45 18.05 -31.53
C ASN A 24 18.57 16.96 -30.87
N GLN A 25 19.15 16.11 -30.06
CA GLN A 25 18.42 15.11 -29.29
C GLN A 25 17.44 15.75 -28.30
N ARG A 26 17.85 16.82 -27.62
CA ARG A 26 17.00 17.58 -26.69
C ARG A 26 15.85 18.30 -27.38
N VAL A 27 16.07 18.82 -28.60
CA VAL A 27 15.02 19.39 -29.44
C VAL A 27 14.02 18.35 -29.89
N GLN A 28 14.48 17.16 -30.31
CA GLN A 28 13.60 16.04 -30.65
C GLN A 28 12.75 15.58 -29.46
N ASP A 29 13.36 15.44 -28.29
CA ASP A 29 12.66 15.07 -27.06
C ASP A 29 11.59 16.11 -26.69
N MET A 30 11.89 17.41 -26.82
CA MET A 30 10.92 18.47 -26.60
C MET A 30 9.78 18.46 -27.62
N GLN A 31 10.07 18.23 -28.91
CA GLN A 31 9.04 18.13 -29.95
C GLN A 31 8.13 16.91 -29.73
N ALA A 32 8.70 15.75 -29.36
CA ALA A 32 7.95 14.56 -29.01
C ALA A 32 7.04 14.81 -27.79
N ALA A 33 7.58 15.45 -26.75
CA ALA A 33 6.81 15.83 -25.56
C ALA A 33 5.65 16.79 -25.90
N GLN A 34 5.86 17.77 -26.78
CA GLN A 34 4.80 18.68 -27.23
C GLN A 34 3.68 17.96 -27.98
N LYS A 35 4.01 16.98 -28.84
CA LYS A 35 3.01 16.16 -29.53
C LYS A 35 2.17 15.36 -28.55
N VAL A 36 2.78 14.79 -27.50
CA VAL A 36 2.07 14.06 -26.43
C VAL A 36 1.11 15.00 -25.70
N VAL A 37 1.49 16.21 -25.41
CA VAL A 37 0.61 17.23 -24.79
C VAL A 37 -0.57 17.59 -25.69
N MET A 38 -0.36 17.67 -27.01
CA MET A 38 -1.47 17.93 -27.96
C MET A 38 -2.47 16.77 -28.02
N VAL A 39 -1.99 15.53 -27.99
CA VAL A 39 -2.89 14.33 -27.97
C VAL A 39 -3.73 14.29 -26.70
N ARG A 40 -3.23 14.83 -25.59
CA ARG A 40 -3.97 14.94 -24.32
C ARG A 40 -5.31 15.70 -24.47
N GLN A 41 -5.36 16.73 -25.31
CA GLN A 41 -6.56 17.56 -25.47
C GLN A 41 -7.73 16.79 -26.15
N VAL A 42 -7.47 15.64 -26.75
CA VAL A 42 -8.44 14.82 -27.47
C VAL A 42 -8.87 13.58 -26.67
N GLY A 43 -8.22 13.31 -25.53
CA GLY A 43 -8.43 12.08 -24.73
C GLY A 43 -9.79 12.02 -24.03
N ILE A 44 -10.59 10.99 -24.35
CA ILE A 44 -11.87 10.69 -23.70
C ILE A 44 -11.62 10.15 -22.29
N PRO A 45 -12.27 10.66 -21.23
CA PRO A 45 -12.13 10.14 -19.88
C PRO A 45 -12.64 8.70 -19.80
N THR A 46 -11.76 7.74 -19.58
CA THR A 46 -12.15 6.35 -19.37
C THR A 46 -12.55 6.12 -17.91
N LYS A 47 -13.71 5.49 -17.74
CA LYS A 47 -14.32 5.17 -16.43
C LYS A 47 -13.40 4.26 -15.61
N GLU A 48 -13.08 4.67 -14.37
CA GLU A 48 -12.42 3.80 -13.39
C GLU A 48 -13.34 2.62 -13.07
N SER A 49 -12.97 1.40 -13.42
CA SER A 49 -13.76 0.23 -13.01
C SER A 49 -12.90 -1.03 -12.91
N GLY A 50 -13.30 -1.90 -12.02
CA GLY A 50 -12.81 -3.29 -11.92
C GLY A 50 -11.49 -3.49 -11.18
N ALA A 51 -10.45 -2.70 -11.41
CA ALA A 51 -9.15 -2.92 -10.80
C ALA A 51 -9.10 -2.54 -9.31
N SER A 52 -9.81 -1.47 -8.92
CA SER A 52 -9.98 -1.11 -7.49
C SER A 52 -10.76 -2.19 -6.74
N PHE A 53 -11.82 -2.73 -7.35
CA PHE A 53 -12.59 -3.82 -6.77
C PHE A 53 -11.74 -5.10 -6.59
N ARG A 54 -10.91 -5.45 -7.59
CA ARG A 54 -9.98 -6.60 -7.48
C ARG A 54 -8.99 -6.44 -6.33
N ALA A 55 -8.45 -5.24 -6.13
CA ALA A 55 -7.54 -4.98 -5.01
C ALA A 55 -8.27 -5.18 -3.68
N ILE A 56 -9.47 -4.59 -3.52
CA ILE A 56 -10.29 -4.77 -2.31
C ILE A 56 -10.58 -6.25 -2.09
N ALA A 57 -11.05 -6.97 -3.10
CA ALA A 57 -11.36 -8.39 -3.00
C ALA A 57 -10.12 -9.24 -2.63
N THR A 58 -8.94 -8.91 -3.17
CA THR A 58 -7.69 -9.61 -2.85
C THR A 58 -7.30 -9.41 -1.39
N PHE A 59 -7.28 -8.17 -0.89
CA PHE A 59 -6.94 -7.90 0.51
C PHE A 59 -7.98 -8.45 1.48
N SER A 60 -9.26 -8.33 1.15
CA SER A 60 -10.37 -8.87 1.95
C SER A 60 -10.31 -10.39 2.04
N GLY A 61 -10.12 -11.06 0.89
CA GLY A 61 -9.97 -12.50 0.83
C GLY A 61 -8.72 -13.01 1.54
N ALA A 62 -7.60 -12.29 1.40
CA ALA A 62 -6.36 -12.60 2.12
C ALA A 62 -6.54 -12.45 3.63
N GLY A 63 -7.20 -11.39 4.08
CA GLY A 63 -7.52 -11.17 5.49
C GLY A 63 -8.41 -12.27 6.05
N LEU A 64 -9.48 -12.65 5.34
CA LEU A 64 -10.37 -13.75 5.71
C LEU A 64 -9.59 -15.07 5.84
N LEU A 65 -8.77 -15.41 4.85
CA LEU A 65 -7.90 -16.61 4.88
C LEU A 65 -6.92 -16.56 6.05
N GLY A 66 -6.31 -15.39 6.29
CA GLY A 66 -5.42 -15.17 7.42
C GLY A 66 -6.11 -15.41 8.75
N GLY A 67 -7.34 -14.95 8.90
CA GLY A 67 -8.18 -15.22 10.07
C GLY A 67 -8.49 -16.71 10.26
N LEU A 68 -8.85 -17.42 9.19
CA LEU A 68 -9.08 -18.87 9.24
C LEU A 68 -7.81 -19.64 9.63
N VAL A 69 -6.66 -19.30 9.07
CA VAL A 69 -5.37 -19.92 9.41
C VAL A 69 -5.00 -19.61 10.86
N ALA A 70 -5.20 -18.37 11.31
CA ALA A 70 -4.97 -17.97 12.70
C ALA A 70 -5.84 -18.78 13.66
N PHE A 71 -7.14 -18.88 13.41
CA PHE A 71 -8.06 -19.68 14.21
C PHE A 71 -7.60 -21.13 14.28
N SER A 72 -7.29 -21.76 13.14
CA SER A 72 -6.83 -23.15 13.09
C SER A 72 -5.55 -23.34 13.89
N SER A 73 -4.59 -22.41 13.76
CA SER A 73 -3.33 -22.43 14.50
C SER A 73 -3.56 -22.31 16.02
N ILE A 74 -4.41 -21.38 16.44
CA ILE A 74 -4.79 -21.19 17.85
C ILE A 74 -5.40 -22.49 18.40
N ARG A 75 -6.30 -23.14 17.67
CA ARG A 75 -6.94 -24.40 18.09
C ARG A 75 -5.94 -25.54 18.22
N LEU A 76 -5.03 -25.68 17.25
CA LEU A 76 -4.00 -26.71 17.26
C LEU A 76 -3.00 -26.53 18.42
N THR A 77 -2.69 -25.29 18.77
CA THR A 77 -1.70 -24.99 19.81
C THR A 77 -2.31 -24.82 21.21
N ASN A 78 -3.63 -24.74 21.33
CA ASN A 78 -4.32 -24.50 22.61
C ASN A 78 -3.91 -25.51 23.69
N GLY A 79 -3.70 -26.78 23.33
CA GLY A 79 -3.24 -27.82 24.24
C GLY A 79 -1.84 -27.58 24.79
N PHE A 80 -0.95 -26.94 24.05
CA PHE A 80 0.42 -26.62 24.50
C PHE A 80 0.44 -25.50 25.53
N PHE A 81 -0.53 -24.61 25.50
CA PHE A 81 -0.66 -23.49 26.43
C PHE A 81 -1.68 -23.75 27.55
N ALA A 82 -2.31 -24.93 27.55
CA ALA A 82 -3.22 -25.34 28.61
C ALA A 82 -2.46 -25.40 29.96
N GLY A 83 -2.92 -24.66 30.95
CA GLY A 83 -2.26 -24.56 32.26
C GLY A 83 -1.12 -23.53 32.33
N SER A 84 -0.81 -22.80 31.25
CA SER A 84 0.12 -21.67 31.32
C SER A 84 -0.53 -20.46 32.00
N SER A 85 0.31 -19.49 32.40
CA SER A 85 -0.21 -18.23 32.98
C SER A 85 -1.09 -17.47 31.98
N THR A 86 -2.01 -16.64 32.47
CA THR A 86 -2.84 -15.77 31.66
C THR A 86 -2.03 -14.90 30.69
N LEU A 87 -0.86 -14.43 31.12
CA LEU A 87 0.09 -13.70 30.28
C LEU A 87 0.50 -14.53 29.06
N VAL A 88 0.96 -15.76 29.27
CA VAL A 88 1.44 -16.62 28.17
C VAL A 88 0.30 -16.96 27.22
N SER A 89 -0.88 -17.30 27.74
CA SER A 89 -2.04 -17.60 26.92
C SER A 89 -2.47 -16.40 26.05
N ASN A 90 -2.56 -15.20 26.64
CA ASN A 90 -2.94 -13.99 25.90
C ASN A 90 -1.88 -13.57 24.86
N LEU A 91 -0.59 -13.67 25.20
CA LEU A 91 0.48 -13.38 24.27
C LEU A 91 0.49 -14.36 23.11
N SER A 92 0.32 -15.66 23.38
CA SER A 92 0.26 -16.69 22.34
C SER A 92 -0.92 -16.48 21.41
N PHE A 93 -2.09 -16.18 21.95
CA PHE A 93 -3.29 -15.86 21.17
C PHE A 93 -3.06 -14.64 20.26
N THR A 94 -2.61 -13.53 20.83
CA THR A 94 -2.37 -12.29 20.09
C THR A 94 -1.27 -12.46 19.04
N PHE A 95 -0.20 -13.18 19.39
CA PHE A 95 0.89 -13.49 18.47
C PHE A 95 0.38 -14.28 17.27
N LEU A 96 -0.29 -15.42 17.49
CA LEU A 96 -0.77 -16.25 16.40
C LEU A 96 -1.77 -15.53 15.51
N LEU A 97 -2.66 -14.75 16.12
CA LEU A 97 -3.66 -13.98 15.39
C LEU A 97 -3.02 -12.92 14.49
N ALA A 98 -2.17 -12.08 15.07
CA ALA A 98 -1.50 -10.99 14.33
C ALA A 98 -0.52 -11.54 13.27
N PHE A 99 0.26 -12.56 13.63
CA PHE A 99 1.24 -13.17 12.75
C PHE A 99 0.59 -13.75 11.49
N TRP A 100 -0.43 -14.61 11.65
CA TRP A 100 -1.03 -15.27 10.51
C TRP A 100 -1.83 -14.32 9.61
N ILE A 101 -2.62 -13.41 10.18
CA ILE A 101 -3.35 -12.42 9.39
C ILE A 101 -2.38 -11.58 8.56
N SER A 102 -1.32 -11.06 9.19
CA SER A 102 -0.32 -10.23 8.53
C SER A 102 0.44 -10.98 7.44
N LEU A 103 0.91 -12.19 7.76
CA LEU A 103 1.71 -13.00 6.84
C LEU A 103 0.89 -13.40 5.61
N VAL A 104 -0.35 -13.86 5.80
CA VAL A 104 -1.20 -14.29 4.69
C VAL A 104 -1.53 -13.12 3.76
N ILE A 105 -1.84 -11.93 4.31
CA ILE A 105 -2.08 -10.74 3.48
C ILE A 105 -0.86 -10.43 2.62
N VAL A 106 0.35 -10.37 3.22
CA VAL A 106 1.60 -10.08 2.48
C VAL A 106 1.89 -11.15 1.43
N LEU A 107 1.73 -12.43 1.78
CA LEU A 107 2.00 -13.52 0.84
C LEU A 107 1.01 -13.54 -0.33
N VAL A 108 -0.28 -13.35 -0.08
CA VAL A 108 -1.29 -13.28 -1.16
C VAL A 108 -1.03 -12.10 -2.07
N GLU A 109 -0.67 -10.94 -1.53
CA GLU A 109 -0.25 -9.80 -2.32
C GLU A 109 0.98 -10.14 -3.17
N ALA A 110 2.03 -10.70 -2.57
CA ALA A 110 3.25 -11.08 -3.27
C ALA A 110 3.00 -12.11 -4.37
N VAL A 111 2.22 -13.17 -4.08
CA VAL A 111 1.81 -14.18 -5.07
C VAL A 111 1.05 -13.55 -6.23
N SER A 112 0.21 -12.56 -5.95
CA SER A 112 -0.49 -11.82 -7.01
C SER A 112 0.46 -11.17 -8.02
N THR A 113 1.74 -10.93 -7.67
CA THR A 113 2.75 -10.41 -8.61
C THR A 113 3.22 -11.42 -9.64
N LYS A 114 2.95 -12.71 -9.41
CA LYS A 114 3.40 -13.85 -10.25
C LYS A 114 4.93 -13.92 -10.40
N SER A 115 5.68 -13.32 -9.49
CA SER A 115 7.14 -13.31 -9.49
C SER A 115 7.68 -14.03 -8.25
N ALA A 116 8.35 -15.17 -8.43
CA ALA A 116 8.95 -15.94 -7.33
C ALA A 116 9.95 -15.11 -6.51
N SER A 117 10.74 -14.27 -7.18
CA SER A 117 11.69 -13.37 -6.51
C SER A 117 10.99 -12.33 -5.61
N LYS A 118 9.88 -11.74 -6.07
CA LYS A 118 9.07 -10.82 -5.26
C LYS A 118 8.45 -11.52 -4.05
N ILE A 119 7.99 -12.76 -4.22
CA ILE A 119 7.46 -13.58 -3.13
C ILE A 119 8.55 -13.81 -2.07
N GLY A 120 9.75 -14.25 -2.51
CA GLY A 120 10.90 -14.45 -1.61
C GLY A 120 11.31 -13.18 -0.88
N GLN A 121 11.42 -12.06 -1.57
CA GLN A 121 11.74 -10.76 -0.96
C GLN A 121 10.66 -10.32 0.06
N ALA A 122 9.39 -10.46 -0.27
CA ALA A 122 8.30 -10.14 0.64
C ALA A 122 8.36 -11.01 1.91
N ALA A 123 8.61 -12.32 1.78
CA ALA A 123 8.72 -13.24 2.92
C ALA A 123 9.90 -12.91 3.83
N ILE A 124 11.08 -12.59 3.27
CA ILE A 124 12.29 -12.22 4.02
C ILE A 124 12.05 -11.00 4.93
N PHE A 125 11.26 -10.03 4.50
CA PHE A 125 10.94 -8.86 5.32
C PHE A 125 9.69 -9.05 6.19
N ALA A 126 8.66 -9.70 5.66
CA ALA A 126 7.38 -9.85 6.36
C ALA A 126 7.46 -10.82 7.53
N ILE A 127 8.18 -11.94 7.42
CA ILE A 127 8.24 -12.93 8.49
C ILE A 127 8.92 -12.36 9.75
N PRO A 128 10.16 -11.80 9.69
CA PRO A 128 10.77 -11.20 10.87
C PRO A 128 9.95 -10.02 11.42
N ALA A 129 9.40 -9.16 10.54
CA ALA A 129 8.59 -8.03 10.97
C ALA A 129 7.32 -8.49 11.70
N ALA A 130 6.61 -9.49 11.15
CA ALA A 130 5.42 -10.07 11.80
C ALA A 130 5.76 -10.65 13.17
N ILE A 131 6.88 -11.38 13.30
CA ILE A 131 7.33 -11.94 14.59
C ILE A 131 7.62 -10.81 15.59
N VAL A 132 8.48 -9.86 15.22
CA VAL A 132 8.91 -8.80 16.12
C VAL A 132 7.73 -7.91 16.55
N PHE A 133 6.91 -7.47 15.61
CA PHE A 133 5.77 -6.63 15.94
C PHE A 133 4.70 -7.38 16.72
N SER A 134 4.45 -8.65 16.43
CA SER A 134 3.50 -9.46 17.20
C SER A 134 3.95 -9.66 18.65
N LEU A 135 5.24 -9.82 18.90
CA LEU A 135 5.77 -9.93 20.26
C LEU A 135 5.70 -8.59 21.01
N VAL A 136 6.21 -7.51 20.40
CA VAL A 136 6.31 -6.20 21.07
C VAL A 136 4.93 -5.56 21.26
N LEU A 137 4.16 -5.44 20.19
CA LEU A 137 2.81 -4.84 20.28
C LEU A 137 1.80 -5.79 20.90
N GLY A 138 2.00 -7.11 20.77
CA GLY A 138 1.19 -8.11 21.47
C GLY A 138 1.33 -7.99 23.00
N PHE A 139 2.55 -7.76 23.49
CA PHE A 139 2.77 -7.48 24.90
C PHE A 139 2.08 -6.19 25.35
N LEU A 140 2.20 -5.12 24.55
CA LEU A 140 1.49 -3.87 24.83
C LEU A 140 -0.04 -4.07 24.83
N THR A 141 -0.57 -4.82 23.88
CA THR A 141 -1.98 -5.21 23.81
C THR A 141 -2.42 -5.93 25.08
N HIS A 142 -1.60 -6.90 25.54
CA HIS A 142 -1.88 -7.63 26.78
C HIS A 142 -1.94 -6.67 27.99
N LEU A 143 -0.95 -5.79 28.15
CA LEU A 143 -0.93 -4.83 29.27
C LEU A 143 -2.18 -3.94 29.29
N LEU A 144 -2.52 -3.36 28.14
CA LEU A 144 -3.69 -2.49 28.00
C LEU A 144 -4.99 -3.25 28.27
N TYR A 145 -5.15 -4.41 27.63
CA TYR A 145 -6.38 -5.20 27.80
C TYR A 145 -6.54 -5.73 29.21
N SER A 146 -5.45 -6.18 29.86
CA SER A 146 -5.49 -6.63 31.26
C SER A 146 -5.91 -5.52 32.22
N ALA A 147 -5.41 -4.29 32.02
CA ALA A 147 -5.81 -3.14 32.83
C ALA A 147 -7.30 -2.80 32.65
N PHE A 148 -7.83 -2.90 31.43
CA PHE A 148 -9.27 -2.73 31.20
C PHE A 148 -10.10 -3.85 31.85
N GLN A 149 -9.65 -5.10 31.74
CA GLN A 149 -10.36 -6.26 32.33
C GLN A 149 -10.36 -6.19 33.86
N GLU A 150 -9.27 -5.80 34.47
CA GLU A 150 -9.18 -5.62 35.93
C GLU A 150 -10.16 -4.54 36.41
N ASN A 151 -10.23 -3.42 35.72
CA ASN A 151 -11.16 -2.35 36.03
C ASN A 151 -12.62 -2.77 35.86
N LEU A 152 -12.93 -3.49 34.74
CA LEU A 152 -14.25 -4.02 34.49
C LEU A 152 -14.67 -5.05 35.55
N TYR A 153 -13.75 -5.92 35.96
CA TYR A 153 -13.99 -6.90 36.99
C TYR A 153 -14.27 -6.25 38.37
N ASN A 154 -13.45 -5.28 38.76
CA ASN A 154 -13.62 -4.55 40.01
C ASN A 154 -14.97 -3.81 40.07
N ASN A 155 -15.37 -3.16 38.98
CA ASN A 155 -16.68 -2.52 38.88
C ASN A 155 -17.83 -3.52 38.97
N LEU A 156 -17.72 -4.65 38.26
CA LEU A 156 -18.73 -5.72 38.32
C LEU A 156 -18.88 -6.28 39.75
N GLN A 157 -17.76 -6.54 40.42
CA GLN A 157 -17.77 -7.01 41.81
C GLN A 157 -18.47 -6.00 42.78
N ALA A 158 -18.20 -4.72 42.58
CA ALA A 158 -18.89 -3.67 43.38
C ALA A 158 -20.41 -3.67 43.11
N LEU A 159 -20.83 -3.87 41.85
CA LEU A 159 -22.27 -3.94 41.51
C LEU A 159 -22.95 -5.19 42.07
N ILE A 160 -22.26 -6.32 42.14
CA ILE A 160 -22.75 -7.54 42.75
C ILE A 160 -22.86 -7.33 44.29
N GLN A 161 -21.84 -6.77 44.91
CA GLN A 161 -21.83 -6.56 46.36
C GLN A 161 -22.92 -5.59 46.87
N ASN A 162 -23.22 -4.56 46.05
CA ASN A 162 -24.28 -3.61 46.40
C ASN A 162 -25.69 -4.06 45.96
N GLY A 163 -25.82 -5.23 45.39
CA GLY A 163 -27.11 -5.82 44.97
C GLY A 163 -27.68 -5.24 43.65
N ALA A 164 -26.94 -4.44 42.94
CA ALA A 164 -27.37 -3.89 41.62
C ALA A 164 -27.39 -5.00 40.54
N ILE A 165 -26.51 -5.99 40.64
CA ILE A 165 -26.46 -7.19 39.79
C ILE A 165 -26.68 -8.39 40.72
N THR A 166 -27.75 -9.14 40.48
CA THR A 166 -28.18 -10.30 41.30
C THR A 166 -28.19 -11.62 40.56
N THR A 167 -28.05 -11.60 39.24
CA THR A 167 -28.08 -12.79 38.41
C THR A 167 -26.88 -12.87 37.49
N ASP A 168 -26.48 -14.12 37.16
CA ASP A 168 -25.38 -14.36 36.18
C ASP A 168 -25.68 -13.74 34.80
N ALA A 169 -26.97 -13.76 34.39
CA ALA A 169 -27.37 -13.14 33.12
C ALA A 169 -27.08 -11.65 33.09
N GLN A 170 -27.39 -10.93 34.18
CA GLN A 170 -27.06 -9.48 34.30
C GLN A 170 -25.55 -9.24 34.33
N ALA A 171 -24.78 -10.12 34.97
CA ALA A 171 -23.33 -10.03 35.02
C ALA A 171 -22.71 -10.23 33.60
N ILE A 172 -23.19 -11.18 32.85
CA ILE A 172 -22.78 -11.48 31.47
C ILE A 172 -23.13 -10.29 30.56
N GLU A 173 -24.35 -9.75 30.70
CA GLU A 173 -24.80 -8.58 29.93
C GLU A 173 -23.92 -7.36 30.23
N TYR A 174 -23.65 -7.09 31.51
CA TYR A 174 -22.77 -6.01 31.92
C TYR A 174 -21.36 -6.14 31.32
N GLN A 175 -20.77 -7.34 31.40
CA GLN A 175 -19.47 -7.61 30.80
C GLN A 175 -19.48 -7.38 29.28
N ARG A 176 -20.47 -7.90 28.57
CA ARG A 176 -20.60 -7.71 27.13
C ARG A 176 -20.69 -6.24 26.78
N ASP A 177 -21.55 -5.49 27.45
CA ASP A 177 -21.83 -4.10 27.11
C ASP A 177 -20.65 -3.15 27.42
N HIS A 178 -19.74 -3.55 28.32
CA HIS A 178 -18.59 -2.75 28.70
C HIS A 178 -17.26 -3.23 28.06
N ASN A 179 -17.24 -4.41 27.43
CA ASN A 179 -16.01 -4.99 26.90
C ASN A 179 -15.75 -4.69 25.42
N HIS A 180 -16.75 -4.37 24.62
CA HIS A 180 -16.62 -4.19 23.17
C HIS A 180 -15.65 -3.06 22.77
N ILE A 181 -15.66 -1.93 23.49
CA ILE A 181 -14.71 -0.83 23.24
C ILE A 181 -13.27 -1.21 23.68
N PRO A 182 -13.03 -1.68 24.93
CA PRO A 182 -11.73 -2.17 25.35
C PRO A 182 -11.14 -3.22 24.40
N ARG A 183 -11.95 -4.19 23.96
CA ARG A 183 -11.52 -5.20 23.00
C ARG A 183 -11.22 -4.59 21.62
N GLY A 184 -12.05 -3.67 21.15
CA GLY A 184 -11.79 -2.91 19.93
C GLY A 184 -10.44 -2.21 19.97
N VAL A 185 -10.13 -1.50 21.08
CA VAL A 185 -8.84 -0.83 21.29
C VAL A 185 -7.68 -1.85 21.34
N ALA A 186 -7.84 -2.95 22.07
CA ALA A 186 -6.81 -3.99 22.13
C ALA A 186 -6.54 -4.61 20.75
N TRP A 187 -7.59 -4.92 20.00
CA TRP A 187 -7.46 -5.55 18.69
C TRP A 187 -7.06 -4.56 17.58
N MET A 188 -7.22 -3.25 17.80
CA MET A 188 -6.61 -2.22 16.95
C MET A 188 -5.11 -2.46 16.79
N PHE A 189 -4.40 -2.84 17.85
CA PHE A 189 -2.96 -3.15 17.78
C PHE A 189 -2.66 -4.37 16.92
N ILE A 190 -3.55 -5.38 16.88
CA ILE A 190 -3.42 -6.53 15.97
C ILE A 190 -3.44 -6.04 14.51
N GLY A 191 -4.36 -5.14 14.19
CA GLY A 191 -4.42 -4.51 12.87
C GLY A 191 -3.19 -3.63 12.58
N VAL A 192 -2.68 -2.90 13.57
CA VAL A 192 -1.43 -2.11 13.45
C VAL A 192 -0.25 -3.03 13.13
N ILE A 193 -0.12 -4.20 13.78
CA ILE A 193 0.92 -5.18 13.48
C ILE A 193 0.85 -5.59 12.00
N GLY A 194 -0.35 -5.89 11.50
CA GLY A 194 -0.57 -6.18 10.08
C GLY A 194 -0.13 -5.04 9.18
N GLY A 195 -0.55 -3.82 9.49
CA GLY A 195 -0.20 -2.62 8.75
C GLY A 195 1.29 -2.34 8.70
N LEU A 196 2.00 -2.48 9.83
CA LEU A 196 3.45 -2.34 9.91
C LEU A 196 4.17 -3.40 9.07
N THR A 197 3.73 -4.65 9.16
CA THR A 197 4.32 -5.78 8.42
C THR A 197 4.21 -5.56 6.90
N ILE A 198 3.03 -5.18 6.41
CA ILE A 198 2.78 -4.91 4.99
C ILE A 198 3.52 -3.65 4.54
N GLY A 199 3.48 -2.60 5.34
CA GLY A 199 4.14 -1.34 5.05
C GLY A 199 5.65 -1.47 4.93
N LEU A 200 6.29 -2.18 5.86
CA LEU A 200 7.72 -2.47 5.81
C LEU A 200 8.09 -3.30 4.58
N ALA A 201 7.31 -4.34 4.28
CA ALA A 201 7.54 -5.18 3.10
C ALA A 201 7.49 -4.35 1.79
N SER A 202 6.69 -3.28 1.75
CA SER A 202 6.57 -2.38 0.60
C SER A 202 7.70 -1.36 0.45
N ARG A 203 8.53 -1.17 1.49
CA ARG A 203 9.60 -0.15 1.55
C ARG A 203 9.14 1.27 1.19
N SER A 204 7.90 1.63 1.56
CA SER A 204 7.31 2.93 1.30
C SER A 204 6.67 3.50 2.55
N GLY A 205 7.16 4.66 3.04
CA GLY A 205 6.61 5.32 4.23
C GLY A 205 5.15 5.74 4.05
N LYS A 206 4.77 6.20 2.86
CA LYS A 206 3.37 6.54 2.55
C LYS A 206 2.47 5.31 2.68
N ARG A 207 2.87 4.19 2.09
CA ARG A 207 2.11 2.93 2.18
C ARG A 207 2.06 2.42 3.61
N LEU A 208 3.18 2.48 4.34
CA LEU A 208 3.24 2.12 5.76
C LEU A 208 2.17 2.85 6.57
N LEU A 209 2.09 4.18 6.43
CA LEU A 209 1.08 4.96 7.13
C LEU A 209 -0.34 4.52 6.77
N MET A 210 -0.63 4.32 5.47
CA MET A 210 -1.95 3.93 5.00
C MET A 210 -2.37 2.54 5.49
N THR A 211 -1.46 1.57 5.44
CA THR A 211 -1.74 0.21 5.92
C THR A 211 -1.87 0.15 7.45
N VAL A 212 -1.10 0.94 8.18
CA VAL A 212 -1.23 1.07 9.65
C VAL A 212 -2.59 1.67 10.03
N LEU A 213 -3.01 2.75 9.39
CA LEU A 213 -4.33 3.37 9.65
C LEU A 213 -5.47 2.41 9.28
N GLY A 214 -5.37 1.76 8.11
CA GLY A 214 -6.36 0.78 7.68
C GLY A 214 -6.43 -0.44 8.59
N GLY A 215 -5.28 -0.94 8.99
CA GLY A 215 -5.17 -2.05 9.92
C GLY A 215 -5.74 -1.70 11.30
N ALA A 216 -5.38 -0.53 11.83
CA ALA A 216 -5.91 -0.04 13.10
C ALA A 216 -7.44 0.04 13.08
N LEU A 217 -8.01 0.64 12.04
CA LEU A 217 -9.46 0.75 11.88
C LEU A 217 -10.12 -0.63 11.78
N GLY A 218 -9.59 -1.51 10.94
CA GLY A 218 -10.13 -2.87 10.76
C GLY A 218 -10.01 -3.71 12.02
N GLY A 219 -8.88 -3.60 12.73
CA GLY A 219 -8.67 -4.27 14.02
C GLY A 219 -9.64 -3.78 15.08
N PHE A 220 -9.84 -2.46 15.19
CA PHE A 220 -10.83 -1.89 16.10
C PHE A 220 -12.24 -2.38 15.82
N LEU A 221 -12.68 -2.29 14.56
CA LEU A 221 -14.02 -2.74 14.16
C LEU A 221 -14.20 -4.25 14.39
N GLY A 222 -13.19 -5.06 14.06
CA GLY A 222 -13.22 -6.51 14.29
C GLY A 222 -13.34 -6.87 15.77
N GLY A 223 -12.54 -6.24 16.62
CA GLY A 223 -12.58 -6.41 18.07
C GLY A 223 -13.89 -5.94 18.69
N PHE A 224 -14.41 -4.80 18.21
CA PHE A 224 -15.70 -4.27 18.66
C PHE A 224 -16.86 -5.23 18.33
N VAL A 225 -16.91 -5.73 17.09
CA VAL A 225 -17.99 -6.61 16.64
C VAL A 225 -17.91 -8.00 17.29
N PHE A 226 -16.70 -8.45 17.64
CA PHE A 226 -16.49 -9.81 18.19
C PHE A 226 -17.31 -10.09 19.46
N ASP A 227 -17.51 -9.08 20.33
CA ASP A 227 -18.28 -9.26 21.57
C ASP A 227 -19.79 -9.48 21.35
N PHE A 228 -20.28 -9.18 20.15
CA PHE A 228 -21.67 -9.48 19.77
C PHE A 228 -21.85 -10.87 19.20
N MET A 229 -20.75 -11.65 19.05
CA MET A 229 -20.82 -13.02 18.57
C MET A 229 -21.09 -13.97 19.74
N PRO A 230 -21.98 -14.97 19.56
CA PRO A 230 -22.20 -15.99 20.57
C PRO A 230 -20.91 -16.81 20.82
N GLY A 231 -20.68 -17.22 22.05
CA GLY A 231 -19.43 -17.87 22.48
C GLY A 231 -19.15 -19.27 21.98
N GLU A 232 -19.95 -19.82 21.06
CA GLU A 232 -19.77 -21.13 20.47
C GLU A 232 -18.58 -21.19 19.49
N LEU A 233 -18.07 -22.39 19.24
CA LEU A 233 -16.93 -22.63 18.36
C LEU A 233 -17.13 -22.03 16.96
N SER A 234 -18.33 -22.22 16.39
CA SER A 234 -18.71 -21.67 15.09
C SER A 234 -18.61 -20.14 15.06
N ALA A 235 -19.04 -19.49 16.13
CA ALA A 235 -18.99 -18.04 16.29
C ALA A 235 -17.55 -17.53 16.45
N GLN A 236 -16.67 -18.27 17.13
CA GLN A 236 -15.25 -17.93 17.22
C GLN A 236 -14.57 -18.00 15.84
N VAL A 237 -14.86 -19.04 15.03
CA VAL A 237 -14.38 -19.14 13.64
C VAL A 237 -14.82 -17.92 12.83
N ILE A 238 -16.11 -17.61 12.88
CA ILE A 238 -16.69 -16.47 12.15
C ILE A 238 -16.08 -15.17 12.63
N GLY A 239 -16.00 -14.96 13.96
CA GLY A 239 -15.48 -13.72 14.54
C GLY A 239 -14.01 -13.45 14.17
N ILE A 240 -13.14 -14.46 14.28
CA ILE A 240 -11.72 -14.32 13.94
C ILE A 240 -11.53 -14.14 12.41
N SER A 241 -12.31 -14.86 11.61
CA SER A 241 -12.27 -14.70 10.16
C SER A 241 -12.78 -13.33 9.74
N LEU A 242 -13.83 -12.82 10.38
CA LEU A 242 -14.37 -11.48 10.16
C LEU A 242 -13.37 -10.38 10.57
N LEU A 243 -12.64 -10.56 11.68
CA LEU A 243 -11.55 -9.66 12.04
C LEU A 243 -10.52 -9.53 10.90
N GLY A 244 -10.02 -10.66 10.41
CA GLY A 244 -9.08 -10.65 9.29
C GLY A 244 -9.66 -9.99 8.03
N LEU A 245 -10.91 -10.30 7.71
CA LEU A 245 -11.64 -9.65 6.61
C LEU A 245 -11.69 -8.12 6.79
N LEU A 246 -12.10 -7.64 7.96
CA LEU A 246 -12.22 -6.21 8.24
C LEU A 246 -10.88 -5.48 8.19
N ILE A 247 -9.80 -6.11 8.68
CA ILE A 247 -8.45 -5.59 8.52
C ILE A 247 -8.11 -5.44 7.04
N GLY A 248 -8.31 -6.48 6.23
CA GLY A 248 -8.03 -6.46 4.79
C GLY A 248 -8.87 -5.43 4.04
N VAL A 249 -10.18 -5.34 4.32
CA VAL A 249 -11.09 -4.35 3.73
C VAL A 249 -10.64 -2.93 4.08
N SER A 250 -10.43 -2.65 5.36
CA SER A 250 -10.07 -1.30 5.82
C SER A 250 -8.73 -0.83 5.26
N MET A 251 -7.71 -1.70 5.24
CA MET A 251 -6.43 -1.41 4.62
C MET A 251 -6.60 -1.06 3.14
N SER A 252 -7.35 -1.89 2.40
CA SER A 252 -7.55 -1.68 0.97
C SER A 252 -8.37 -0.42 0.68
N LEU A 253 -9.40 -0.13 1.46
CA LEU A 253 -10.21 1.07 1.30
C LEU A 253 -9.38 2.34 1.53
N ILE A 254 -8.58 2.39 2.61
CA ILE A 254 -7.69 3.54 2.88
C ILE A 254 -6.64 3.67 1.77
N GLU A 255 -6.04 2.56 1.32
CA GLU A 255 -5.09 2.56 0.22
C GLU A 255 -5.71 3.12 -1.07
N GLN A 256 -6.94 2.68 -1.43
CA GLN A 256 -7.65 3.18 -2.60
C GLN A 256 -8.11 4.65 -2.45
N ALA A 257 -8.55 5.04 -1.28
CA ALA A 257 -8.96 6.42 -1.00
C ALA A 257 -7.80 7.41 -1.13
N THR A 258 -6.62 7.00 -0.71
CA THR A 258 -5.42 7.85 -0.62
C THR A 258 -4.47 7.73 -1.80
N LYS A 259 -4.73 6.81 -2.75
CA LYS A 259 -3.94 6.73 -3.99
C LYS A 259 -4.07 8.06 -4.76
N SER A 260 -2.93 8.63 -5.13
CA SER A 260 -2.87 9.85 -5.94
C SER A 260 -2.46 9.57 -7.38
N GLN A 261 -1.56 8.61 -7.58
CA GLN A 261 -0.99 8.24 -8.87
C GLN A 261 -0.83 6.72 -8.93
N TRP A 262 -1.14 6.13 -10.08
CA TRP A 262 -0.94 4.69 -10.32
C TRP A 262 -0.74 4.41 -11.80
N ILE A 263 -0.21 3.25 -12.10
CA ILE A 263 -0.21 2.69 -13.45
C ILE A 263 -1.12 1.48 -13.53
N GLU A 264 -1.75 1.29 -14.67
CA GLU A 264 -2.61 0.17 -14.99
C GLU A 264 -2.00 -0.61 -16.16
N ILE A 265 -1.82 -1.90 -15.99
CA ILE A 265 -1.35 -2.77 -17.07
C ILE A 265 -2.54 -3.06 -17.97
N VAL A 266 -2.49 -2.55 -19.21
CA VAL A 266 -3.58 -2.70 -20.19
C VAL A 266 -3.45 -4.02 -20.95
N THR A 267 -2.22 -4.36 -21.40
CA THR A 267 -1.93 -5.58 -22.15
C THR A 267 -0.77 -6.35 -21.53
N GLY A 268 -0.52 -7.55 -22.04
CA GLY A 268 0.60 -8.39 -21.59
C GLY A 268 0.25 -9.36 -20.46
N GLY A 269 1.25 -10.00 -19.88
CA GLY A 269 1.10 -11.08 -18.90
C GLY A 269 0.46 -10.70 -17.58
N MET A 270 0.34 -9.40 -17.31
CA MET A 270 -0.20 -8.83 -16.07
C MET A 270 -1.39 -7.89 -16.34
N ALA A 271 -2.06 -8.02 -17.47
CA ALA A 271 -3.20 -7.17 -17.85
C ALA A 271 -4.27 -7.10 -16.75
N GLY A 272 -4.82 -5.90 -16.53
CA GLY A 272 -5.80 -5.60 -15.50
C GLY A 272 -5.23 -5.38 -14.10
N LYS A 273 -3.90 -5.41 -13.91
CA LYS A 273 -3.25 -5.11 -12.65
C LYS A 273 -2.95 -3.62 -12.52
N GLN A 274 -3.12 -3.09 -11.30
CA GLN A 274 -2.76 -1.72 -10.95
C GLN A 274 -1.57 -1.72 -9.99
N PHE A 275 -0.68 -0.75 -10.16
CA PHE A 275 0.43 -0.47 -9.26
C PHE A 275 0.37 0.98 -8.82
N ILE A 276 0.16 1.21 -7.53
CA ILE A 276 0.11 2.55 -6.95
C ILE A 276 1.54 3.08 -6.82
N LEU A 277 1.75 4.33 -7.24
CA LEU A 277 3.05 4.97 -7.20
C LEU A 277 3.23 5.65 -5.85
N TYR A 278 3.85 4.95 -4.89
CA TYR A 278 4.06 5.46 -3.52
C TYR A 278 5.35 6.25 -3.35
N LYS A 279 6.33 6.02 -4.24
CA LYS A 279 7.64 6.65 -4.20
C LYS A 279 7.70 7.77 -5.24
N SER A 280 8.56 8.76 -5.00
CA SER A 280 8.87 9.82 -5.98
C SER A 280 9.58 9.28 -7.22
N ASP A 281 10.38 8.23 -7.06
CA ASP A 281 11.14 7.59 -8.13
C ASP A 281 10.81 6.10 -8.15
N ILE A 282 10.33 5.61 -9.29
CA ILE A 282 9.90 4.22 -9.51
C ILE A 282 10.54 3.68 -10.77
N VAL A 283 11.26 2.58 -10.64
CA VAL A 283 11.89 1.88 -11.77
C VAL A 283 10.96 0.78 -12.29
N ILE A 284 10.75 0.80 -13.60
CA ILE A 284 9.97 -0.20 -14.34
C ILE A 284 10.92 -1.02 -15.20
N GLY A 285 10.78 -2.35 -15.20
CA GLY A 285 11.61 -3.23 -16.01
C GLY A 285 11.29 -4.70 -15.83
N SER A 286 12.02 -5.58 -16.49
CA SER A 286 11.83 -7.03 -16.36
C SER A 286 12.58 -7.64 -15.17
N ALA A 287 13.57 -6.94 -14.62
CA ALA A 287 14.36 -7.43 -13.49
C ALA A 287 13.56 -7.47 -12.20
N SER A 288 13.89 -8.42 -11.32
CA SER A 288 13.24 -8.61 -10.02
C SER A 288 13.51 -7.47 -9.04
N ASN A 289 14.58 -6.70 -9.22
CA ASN A 289 14.92 -5.53 -8.42
C ASN A 289 14.22 -4.25 -8.90
N SER A 290 13.50 -4.27 -10.03
CA SER A 290 12.65 -3.16 -10.44
C SER A 290 11.48 -2.99 -9.47
N ASP A 291 11.08 -1.76 -9.17
CA ASP A 291 9.91 -1.49 -8.31
C ASP A 291 8.65 -2.11 -8.93
N ILE A 292 8.47 -1.92 -10.24
CA ILE A 292 7.42 -2.57 -11.02
C ILE A 292 8.07 -3.52 -12.00
N GLN A 293 7.91 -4.80 -11.73
CA GLN A 293 8.44 -5.84 -12.60
C GLN A 293 7.40 -6.24 -13.65
N LEU A 294 7.73 -6.00 -14.92
CA LEU A 294 6.96 -6.45 -16.06
C LEU A 294 7.48 -7.83 -16.50
N ILE A 295 6.63 -8.84 -16.33
CA ILE A 295 7.00 -10.25 -16.61
C ILE A 295 6.39 -10.74 -17.92
N LYS A 296 6.99 -11.80 -18.50
CA LYS A 296 6.52 -12.46 -19.72
C LYS A 296 6.62 -11.63 -21.01
N ASP A 297 7.50 -10.64 -21.03
CA ASP A 297 7.83 -9.89 -22.22
C ASP A 297 9.35 -9.76 -22.31
N SER A 298 9.96 -10.52 -23.20
CA SER A 298 11.43 -10.59 -23.39
C SER A 298 12.00 -9.33 -24.03
N ALA A 299 11.17 -8.49 -24.63
CA ALA A 299 11.59 -7.23 -25.24
C ALA A 299 11.82 -6.12 -24.19
N ILE A 300 11.42 -6.35 -22.92
CA ILE A 300 11.57 -5.36 -21.86
C ILE A 300 12.95 -5.52 -21.19
N PRO A 301 13.78 -4.46 -21.16
CA PRO A 301 15.08 -4.50 -20.48
C PRO A 301 14.94 -4.72 -18.98
N PRO A 302 16.01 -5.16 -18.28
CA PRO A 302 16.03 -5.30 -16.83
C PRO A 302 15.54 -4.06 -16.08
N GLN A 303 15.98 -2.86 -16.51
CA GLN A 303 15.50 -1.56 -16.06
C GLN A 303 15.18 -0.74 -17.31
N ALA A 304 13.91 -0.70 -17.68
CA ALA A 304 13.47 -0.06 -18.92
C ALA A 304 13.32 1.46 -18.76
N ALA A 305 12.64 1.90 -17.73
CA ALA A 305 12.34 3.31 -17.52
C ALA A 305 12.20 3.65 -16.04
N ARG A 306 12.32 4.95 -15.73
CA ARG A 306 12.04 5.53 -14.43
C ARG A 306 10.87 6.51 -14.54
N ILE A 307 9.90 6.39 -13.65
CA ILE A 307 8.88 7.41 -13.42
C ILE A 307 9.32 8.23 -12.21
N SER A 308 9.48 9.53 -12.38
CA SER A 308 9.85 10.48 -11.32
C SER A 308 8.77 11.54 -11.15
N THR A 309 8.34 11.77 -9.90
CA THR A 309 7.37 12.82 -9.57
C THR A 309 8.05 13.88 -8.71
N ARG A 310 8.14 15.11 -9.22
CA ARG A 310 8.71 16.29 -8.53
C ARG A 310 7.84 17.50 -8.80
N ASN A 311 7.59 18.32 -7.78
CA ASN A 311 6.81 19.56 -7.89
C ASN A 311 5.47 19.36 -8.66
N ASN A 312 4.74 18.30 -8.34
CA ASN A 312 3.47 17.93 -8.97
C ASN A 312 3.56 17.56 -10.47
N GLN A 313 4.76 17.47 -11.03
CA GLN A 313 5.00 16.98 -12.39
C GLN A 313 5.52 15.55 -12.34
N THR A 314 4.93 14.68 -13.14
CA THR A 314 5.38 13.32 -13.31
C THR A 314 5.99 13.14 -14.69
N ILE A 315 7.16 12.56 -14.73
CA ILE A 315 7.96 12.39 -15.94
C ILE A 315 8.35 10.92 -16.03
N ILE A 316 8.31 10.35 -17.23
CA ILE A 316 8.95 9.08 -17.53
C ILE A 316 10.23 9.31 -18.31
N GLU A 317 11.27 8.58 -17.95
CA GLU A 317 12.59 8.66 -18.58
C GLU A 317 13.11 7.26 -18.86
N SER A 318 13.65 7.03 -20.08
CA SER A 318 14.32 5.78 -20.42
C SER A 318 15.62 5.63 -19.63
N LEU A 319 15.84 4.45 -19.07
CA LEU A 319 17.08 4.07 -18.39
C LEU A 319 18.03 3.29 -19.30
N HIS A 320 17.58 2.92 -20.49
CA HIS A 320 18.38 2.13 -21.43
C HIS A 320 18.70 2.97 -22.69
N PRO A 321 19.99 3.26 -22.98
CA PRO A 321 20.38 4.19 -24.06
C PRO A 321 19.87 3.82 -25.45
N GLY A 322 19.61 2.53 -25.73
CA GLY A 322 19.15 2.05 -27.03
C GLY A 322 17.65 1.78 -27.14
N ILE A 323 16.88 2.02 -26.06
CA ILE A 323 15.45 1.69 -26.00
C ILE A 323 14.67 2.88 -25.48
N PRO A 324 14.24 3.79 -26.36
CA PRO A 324 13.48 4.95 -25.98
C PRO A 324 12.08 4.56 -25.45
N CYS A 325 11.49 5.44 -24.63
CA CYS A 325 10.11 5.31 -24.22
C CYS A 325 9.17 5.57 -25.40
N ASN A 326 8.09 4.82 -25.49
CA ASN A 326 6.98 5.11 -26.39
C ASN A 326 5.78 5.57 -25.56
N VAL A 327 5.43 6.84 -25.66
CA VAL A 327 4.30 7.45 -24.97
C VAL A 327 3.33 8.04 -26.00
N GLU A 328 2.09 7.58 -26.00
CA GLU A 328 1.07 7.97 -26.99
C GLU A 328 1.53 7.80 -28.44
N GLY A 329 2.32 6.77 -28.71
CA GLY A 329 2.89 6.50 -30.05
C GLY A 329 4.11 7.37 -30.42
N GLN A 330 4.51 8.30 -29.53
CA GLN A 330 5.72 9.10 -29.72
C GLN A 330 6.91 8.41 -29.05
N VAL A 331 8.04 8.38 -29.76
CA VAL A 331 9.26 7.70 -29.30
C VAL A 331 10.28 8.76 -28.89
N GLY A 332 10.81 8.66 -27.67
CA GLY A 332 11.80 9.59 -27.12
C GLY A 332 12.32 9.11 -25.77
N ASN A 333 13.31 9.80 -25.22
CA ASN A 333 13.96 9.39 -23.97
C ASN A 333 13.25 9.91 -22.72
N ARG A 334 12.45 10.98 -22.84
CA ARG A 334 11.81 11.63 -21.70
C ARG A 334 10.48 12.27 -22.08
N PHE A 335 9.44 11.96 -21.32
CA PHE A 335 8.10 12.50 -21.54
C PHE A 335 7.45 12.93 -20.24
N PRO A 336 6.71 14.04 -20.21
CA PRO A 336 5.77 14.34 -19.14
C PRO A 336 4.59 13.37 -19.22
N LEU A 337 4.13 12.90 -18.05
CA LEU A 337 2.96 12.03 -17.94
C LEU A 337 1.75 12.84 -17.47
N PHE A 338 0.62 12.59 -18.10
CA PHE A 338 -0.68 13.14 -17.75
C PHE A 338 -1.69 12.02 -17.50
N ASP A 339 -2.82 12.32 -16.87
CA ASP A 339 -3.84 11.30 -16.63
C ASP A 339 -4.34 10.67 -17.92
N GLY A 340 -4.31 9.35 -17.97
CA GLY A 340 -4.68 8.55 -19.14
C GLY A 340 -3.55 8.27 -20.12
N ALA A 341 -2.34 8.81 -19.94
CA ALA A 341 -1.21 8.58 -20.86
C ALA A 341 -0.91 7.08 -21.02
N ASN A 342 -0.86 6.62 -22.28
CA ASN A 342 -0.50 5.26 -22.63
C ASN A 342 1.01 5.17 -22.89
N ILE A 343 1.66 4.21 -22.25
CA ILE A 343 3.09 3.95 -22.35
C ILE A 343 3.25 2.52 -22.84
N GLN A 344 4.10 2.30 -23.84
CA GLN A 344 4.35 0.98 -24.39
C GLN A 344 5.78 0.53 -24.15
N PHE A 345 5.93 -0.69 -23.65
CA PHE A 345 7.18 -1.41 -23.50
C PHE A 345 7.05 -2.77 -24.17
N GLY A 346 7.75 -2.99 -25.28
CA GLY A 346 7.60 -4.21 -26.07
C GLY A 346 6.14 -4.46 -26.45
N SER A 347 5.58 -5.60 -26.06
CA SER A 347 4.16 -5.95 -26.24
C SER A 347 3.26 -5.49 -25.09
N THR A 348 3.86 -4.99 -23.99
CA THR A 348 3.13 -4.56 -22.78
C THR A 348 2.78 -3.09 -22.88
N GLN A 349 1.48 -2.80 -22.80
CA GLN A 349 0.96 -1.44 -22.72
C GLN A 349 0.52 -1.16 -21.29
N ILE A 350 0.96 -0.02 -20.77
CA ILE A 350 0.58 0.49 -19.45
C ILE A 350 -0.07 1.86 -19.60
N ARG A 351 -0.99 2.19 -18.70
CA ARG A 351 -1.66 3.48 -18.63
C ARG A 351 -1.34 4.17 -17.32
N TYR A 352 -0.83 5.39 -17.39
CA TYR A 352 -0.63 6.23 -16.22
C TYR A 352 -1.95 6.90 -15.84
N ARG A 353 -2.23 6.96 -14.54
CA ARG A 353 -3.42 7.60 -13.98
C ARG A 353 -3.05 8.49 -12.82
N SER A 354 -3.70 9.64 -12.70
CA SER A 354 -3.52 10.60 -11.62
C SER A 354 -4.84 11.21 -11.20
N LYS A 355 -5.08 11.31 -9.89
CA LYS A 355 -6.21 12.06 -9.32
C LYS A 355 -5.93 13.56 -9.21
N SER A 356 -4.66 13.97 -9.26
CA SER A 356 -4.29 15.37 -9.31
C SER A 356 -4.81 15.94 -10.63
N LYS A 357 -5.69 16.94 -10.59
CA LYS A 357 -5.85 17.85 -11.72
C LYS A 357 -4.45 18.40 -11.98
N SER A 358 -3.83 18.04 -13.12
CA SER A 358 -2.70 18.81 -13.58
C SER A 358 -3.21 20.24 -13.73
N GLU A 359 -2.81 21.12 -12.82
CA GLU A 359 -2.87 22.54 -13.14
C GLU A 359 -2.18 22.67 -14.47
N ASP A 360 -2.86 23.25 -15.43
CA ASP A 360 -2.30 23.54 -16.73
C ASP A 360 -1.04 24.38 -16.49
N VAL A 361 0.10 23.71 -16.51
CA VAL A 361 1.37 24.43 -16.69
C VAL A 361 1.27 24.96 -18.10
N ALA A 362 0.67 26.14 -18.24
CA ALA A 362 0.86 26.97 -19.37
C ALA A 362 2.39 27.08 -19.53
N LEU A 363 2.94 26.33 -20.46
CA LEU A 363 4.29 26.54 -20.94
C LEU A 363 4.31 28.01 -21.36
N GLY A 364 4.94 28.86 -20.52
CA GLY A 364 5.10 30.29 -20.80
C GLY A 364 5.71 30.43 -22.17
N GLY A 365 4.86 30.71 -23.14
CA GLY A 365 5.29 31.24 -24.40
C GLY A 365 6.01 32.55 -24.11
N PRO A 366 7.06 32.92 -24.86
CA PRO A 366 7.75 34.17 -24.67
C PRO A 366 6.73 35.29 -24.82
N VAL A 367 6.54 36.07 -23.73
CA VAL A 367 5.80 37.33 -23.80
C VAL A 367 6.64 38.28 -24.66
N VAL A 368 6.35 38.32 -25.93
CA VAL A 368 6.80 39.40 -26.78
C VAL A 368 6.05 40.65 -26.33
N ARG A 369 6.66 41.46 -25.46
CA ARG A 369 6.22 42.82 -25.20
C ARG A 369 6.63 43.66 -26.41
N SER A 370 5.64 44.14 -27.14
CA SER A 370 5.75 45.22 -28.12
C SER A 370 6.14 46.52 -27.43
#